data_39bcbee9d2f2804bb1b185ce95e41662
#
_entry.id   39bcbee9d2f2804bb1b185ce95e41662
#
_cell.length_a   1.000
_cell.length_b   1.000
_cell.length_c   1.000
_cell.angle_alpha   90.00
_cell.angle_beta   90.00
_cell.angle_gamma   90.00
#
_symmetry.space_group_name_H-M   'P 1'
#
loop_
_entity.id
_entity.type
_entity.pdbx_description
1 polymer ?
#
loop_
_entity_poly.entity_id
_entity_poly.type
_entity_poly.pdbx_seq_one_letter_code
_entity_poly.pdbx_strand_id
1 'polypeptide(L)'
;MKLVLKGHDERYVVEQGMLNLFPGERPVYEPIGPEDDTWARVSLREEADGCTVEVELSWRGTAATHRLDAPMTGDEFQREGLRRRAIGRCFFLAAHGVTGTAPPWGMLTGVRPVKLPTREMAAGATPEQARSSLERDCYVSPERAELAVDCAQASLAALRSLAPGEVSLYVGIPFCPTRCAYCSFVSADVGRTLKLLEPYLDALLEEIDALGRILERTGKGLRTFYMGGGTPTTLSAVQLDRLLTRCREVLPLEGCTEYTVEAGRPDTIDRAKLEVLKGHGVGRISINP
;
A
#
# COMPACT_ATOMS: atom_id res chain seq x y z
N MET A 1 24.82 -1.49 -8.33
CA MET A 1 25.26 -2.57 -7.41
C MET A 1 25.11 -3.93 -8.09
N LYS A 2 26.16 -4.73 -8.16
CA LYS A 2 26.07 -6.10 -8.68
C LYS A 2 25.40 -7.00 -7.66
N LEU A 3 24.45 -7.84 -8.11
CA LEU A 3 23.73 -8.79 -7.27
C LEU A 3 23.97 -10.22 -7.74
N VAL A 4 24.41 -11.09 -6.83
CA VAL A 4 24.58 -12.52 -7.06
C VAL A 4 23.71 -13.28 -6.08
N LEU A 5 22.73 -14.03 -6.59
CA LEU A 5 21.82 -14.86 -5.80
C LEU A 5 22.28 -16.33 -5.89
N LYS A 6 22.35 -17.01 -4.76
CA LYS A 6 22.76 -18.41 -4.66
C LYS A 6 21.75 -19.24 -3.87
N GLY A 7 21.25 -20.30 -4.48
CA GLY A 7 20.30 -21.22 -3.84
C GLY A 7 18.87 -20.71 -3.75
N HIS A 8 18.55 -19.58 -4.38
CA HIS A 8 17.19 -19.03 -4.43
C HIS A 8 17.01 -18.08 -5.62
N ASP A 9 15.73 -17.68 -5.88
CA ASP A 9 15.31 -16.78 -6.96
C ASP A 9 14.52 -15.55 -6.43
N GLU A 10 14.67 -15.21 -5.18
CA GLU A 10 13.93 -14.12 -4.51
C GLU A 10 14.48 -12.72 -4.87
N ARG A 11 14.56 -12.42 -6.17
CA ARG A 11 15.07 -11.15 -6.72
C ARG A 11 14.34 -9.96 -6.16
N TYR A 12 13.00 -10.00 -6.13
CA TYR A 12 12.17 -8.89 -5.71
C TYR A 12 12.52 -8.41 -4.29
N VAL A 13 12.70 -9.34 -3.35
CA VAL A 13 13.02 -8.99 -1.95
C VAL A 13 14.37 -8.29 -1.85
N VAL A 14 15.38 -8.82 -2.56
CA VAL A 14 16.74 -8.25 -2.55
C VAL A 14 16.76 -6.89 -3.23
N GLU A 15 16.11 -6.74 -4.38
CA GLU A 15 16.01 -5.47 -5.10
C GLU A 15 15.28 -4.39 -4.30
N GLN A 16 14.17 -4.74 -3.65
CA GLN A 16 13.44 -3.78 -2.80
C GLN A 16 14.30 -3.36 -1.58
N GLY A 17 15.00 -4.29 -0.95
CA GLY A 17 15.96 -3.98 0.10
C GLY A 17 17.08 -3.07 -0.39
N MET A 18 17.65 -3.38 -1.55
CA MET A 18 18.70 -2.57 -2.17
C MET A 18 18.20 -1.15 -2.50
N LEU A 19 17.07 -1.01 -3.16
CA LEU A 19 16.53 0.31 -3.53
C LEU A 19 16.18 1.17 -2.31
N ASN A 20 15.74 0.54 -1.21
CA ASN A 20 15.43 1.24 0.03
C ASN A 20 16.69 1.75 0.76
N LEU A 21 17.76 0.95 0.77
CA LEU A 21 18.98 1.23 1.53
C LEU A 21 20.05 1.96 0.69
N PHE A 22 20.03 1.77 -0.62
CA PHE A 22 20.96 2.36 -1.58
C PHE A 22 20.20 2.99 -2.75
N PRO A 23 19.45 4.09 -2.56
CA PRO A 23 18.51 4.64 -3.56
C PRO A 23 19.20 5.12 -4.86
N GLY A 24 20.50 5.37 -4.82
CA GLY A 24 21.30 5.71 -5.99
C GLY A 24 21.75 4.52 -6.85
N GLU A 25 21.61 3.30 -6.33
CA GLU A 25 22.04 2.09 -7.00
C GLU A 25 20.94 1.49 -7.91
N ARG A 26 21.37 0.70 -8.89
CA ARG A 26 20.48 -0.12 -9.73
C ARG A 26 21.00 -1.56 -9.73
N PRO A 27 20.11 -2.57 -9.74
CA PRO A 27 20.50 -3.96 -9.75
C PRO A 27 21.14 -4.35 -11.09
N VAL A 28 22.29 -5.04 -11.02
CA VAL A 28 23.00 -5.60 -12.16
C VAL A 28 23.32 -7.06 -11.84
N TYR A 29 22.88 -7.99 -12.68
CA TYR A 29 23.05 -9.43 -12.47
C TYR A 29 24.23 -9.95 -13.29
N GLU A 30 25.44 -9.59 -12.86
CA GLU A 30 26.70 -10.00 -13.46
C GLU A 30 27.62 -10.60 -12.40
N PRO A 31 28.59 -11.45 -12.79
CA PRO A 31 29.60 -11.94 -11.87
C PRO A 31 30.37 -10.79 -11.19
N ILE A 32 30.70 -10.99 -9.92
CA ILE A 32 31.54 -10.06 -9.15
C ILE A 32 32.99 -10.30 -9.56
N GLY A 33 33.62 -9.26 -10.08
CA GLY A 33 35.06 -9.25 -10.41
C GLY A 33 35.92 -8.68 -9.27
N PRO A 34 37.25 -8.78 -9.37
CA PRO A 34 38.18 -8.30 -8.35
C PRO A 34 38.17 -6.78 -8.17
N GLU A 35 37.77 -6.03 -9.21
CA GLU A 35 37.73 -4.56 -9.20
C GLU A 35 36.34 -3.99 -8.72
N ASP A 36 35.38 -4.86 -8.44
CA ASP A 36 34.04 -4.40 -8.03
C ASP A 36 34.07 -4.00 -6.55
N ASP A 37 33.73 -2.77 -6.25
CA ASP A 37 33.66 -2.20 -4.90
C ASP A 37 32.21 -2.15 -4.34
N THR A 38 31.22 -2.36 -5.21
CA THR A 38 29.79 -2.20 -4.89
C THR A 38 28.98 -3.39 -5.40
N TRP A 39 28.78 -4.37 -4.52
CA TRP A 39 28.12 -5.63 -4.83
C TRP A 39 27.45 -6.27 -3.61
N ALA A 40 26.51 -7.18 -3.84
CA ALA A 40 25.98 -8.06 -2.81
C ALA A 40 25.86 -9.51 -3.33
N ARG A 41 26.22 -10.47 -2.48
CA ARG A 41 25.97 -11.89 -2.67
C ARG A 41 24.99 -12.35 -1.60
N VAL A 42 23.86 -12.87 -2.03
CA VAL A 42 22.80 -13.36 -1.15
C VAL A 42 22.68 -14.88 -1.37
N SER A 43 22.96 -15.63 -0.32
CA SER A 43 22.97 -17.09 -0.36
C SER A 43 21.88 -17.64 0.56
N LEU A 44 21.11 -18.61 0.09
CA LEU A 44 20.12 -19.35 0.86
C LEU A 44 20.43 -20.83 0.81
N ARG A 45 20.41 -21.48 1.97
CA ARG A 45 20.42 -22.93 2.11
C ARG A 45 19.18 -23.33 2.92
N GLU A 46 18.32 -24.13 2.31
CA GLU A 46 17.16 -24.70 3.00
C GLU A 46 17.44 -26.10 3.52
N GLU A 47 16.89 -26.38 4.69
CA GLU A 47 16.87 -27.67 5.36
C GLU A 47 15.39 -28.03 5.68
N ALA A 48 15.16 -29.24 6.20
CA ALA A 48 13.79 -29.72 6.44
C ALA A 48 12.97 -28.75 7.33
N ASP A 49 13.57 -28.24 8.42
CA ASP A 49 12.89 -27.43 9.44
C ASP A 49 13.44 -26.01 9.56
N GLY A 50 14.35 -25.61 8.68
CA GLY A 50 14.99 -24.31 8.75
C GLY A 50 15.61 -23.83 7.46
N CYS A 51 16.11 -22.62 7.48
CA CYS A 51 16.99 -22.09 6.44
C CYS A 51 18.11 -21.25 7.03
N THR A 52 19.23 -21.25 6.37
CA THR A 52 20.36 -20.34 6.62
C THR A 52 20.44 -19.35 5.46
N VAL A 53 20.42 -18.07 5.77
CA VAL A 53 20.68 -16.98 4.83
C VAL A 53 22.02 -16.35 5.17
N GLU A 54 22.85 -16.14 4.17
CA GLU A 54 24.12 -15.41 4.30
C GLU A 54 24.17 -14.30 3.25
N VAL A 55 24.49 -13.09 3.69
CA VAL A 55 24.65 -11.93 2.82
C VAL A 55 26.03 -11.36 3.02
N GLU A 56 26.82 -11.38 1.96
CA GLU A 56 28.09 -10.67 1.84
C GLU A 56 27.83 -9.42 1.01
N LEU A 57 28.13 -8.25 1.54
CA LEU A 57 27.85 -6.97 0.87
C LEU A 57 29.07 -6.06 0.95
N SER A 58 29.43 -5.48 -0.19
CA SER A 58 30.40 -4.38 -0.28
C SER A 58 29.74 -3.17 -0.91
N TRP A 59 29.94 -2.02 -0.31
CA TRP A 59 29.46 -0.75 -0.84
C TRP A 59 30.55 0.30 -0.75
N ARG A 60 31.02 0.75 -1.91
CA ARG A 60 32.11 1.72 -2.02
C ARG A 60 33.36 1.29 -1.23
N GLY A 61 33.70 0.01 -1.30
CA GLY A 61 34.86 -0.57 -0.65
C GLY A 61 34.69 -0.91 0.84
N THR A 62 33.55 -0.54 1.48
CA THR A 62 33.25 -1.00 2.84
C THR A 62 32.45 -2.29 2.77
N ALA A 63 32.92 -3.35 3.43
CA ALA A 63 32.30 -4.66 3.38
C ALA A 63 31.71 -5.09 4.73
N ALA A 64 30.61 -5.83 4.69
CA ALA A 64 30.02 -6.51 5.83
C ALA A 64 29.46 -7.86 5.41
N THR A 65 29.43 -8.80 6.33
CA THR A 65 28.78 -10.10 6.17
C THR A 65 27.81 -10.30 7.31
N HIS A 66 26.62 -10.78 6.98
CA HIS A 66 25.65 -11.18 7.97
C HIS A 66 25.10 -12.57 7.65
N ARG A 67 24.89 -13.37 8.70
CA ARG A 67 24.30 -14.70 8.62
C ARG A 67 23.11 -14.79 9.57
N LEU A 68 22.02 -15.39 9.10
CA LEU A 68 20.79 -15.58 9.83
C LEU A 68 20.28 -17.00 9.63
N ASP A 69 20.01 -17.70 10.74
CA ASP A 69 19.27 -18.96 10.73
C ASP A 69 17.82 -18.68 11.13
N ALA A 70 16.87 -19.23 10.38
CA ALA A 70 15.44 -19.02 10.60
C ALA A 70 14.66 -20.34 10.50
N PRO A 71 13.65 -20.56 11.34
CA PRO A 71 12.76 -21.73 11.24
C PRO A 71 11.90 -21.63 9.97
N MET A 72 11.66 -22.79 9.35
CA MET A 72 10.80 -22.92 8.17
C MET A 72 9.65 -23.87 8.51
N THR A 73 8.51 -23.30 8.94
CA THR A 73 7.33 -24.03 9.40
C THR A 73 6.10 -23.72 8.54
N GLY A 74 5.13 -24.63 8.57
CA GLY A 74 3.86 -24.44 7.88
C GLY A 74 3.84 -24.99 6.45
N ASP A 75 2.80 -24.60 5.70
CA ASP A 75 2.65 -24.94 4.29
C ASP A 75 3.61 -24.16 3.38
N GLU A 76 3.66 -24.48 2.09
CA GLU A 76 4.58 -23.84 1.15
C GLU A 76 4.40 -22.32 1.07
N PHE A 77 3.17 -21.82 1.16
CA PHE A 77 2.90 -20.38 1.14
C PHE A 77 3.46 -19.68 2.39
N GLN A 78 3.33 -20.31 3.56
CA GLN A 78 3.87 -19.82 4.83
C GLN A 78 5.41 -19.86 4.81
N ARG A 79 6.01 -20.94 4.30
CA ARG A 79 7.46 -21.11 4.13
C ARG A 79 8.03 -20.04 3.17
N GLU A 80 7.37 -19.77 2.04
CA GLU A 80 7.76 -18.70 1.13
C GLU A 80 7.80 -17.33 1.84
N GLY A 81 6.78 -17.03 2.66
CA GLY A 81 6.74 -15.82 3.47
C GLY A 81 7.87 -15.71 4.49
N LEU A 82 8.22 -16.83 5.16
CA LEU A 82 9.34 -16.90 6.11
C LEU A 82 10.68 -16.74 5.40
N ARG A 83 10.87 -17.39 4.26
CA ARG A 83 12.06 -17.27 3.39
C ARG A 83 12.31 -15.83 2.99
N ARG A 84 11.31 -15.17 2.44
CA ARG A 84 11.40 -13.75 2.04
C ARG A 84 11.74 -12.84 3.21
N ARG A 85 11.14 -13.08 4.37
CA ARG A 85 11.45 -12.32 5.58
C ARG A 85 12.89 -12.53 6.04
N ALA A 86 13.38 -13.78 6.04
CA ALA A 86 14.74 -14.10 6.44
C ALA A 86 15.76 -13.43 5.50
N ILE A 87 15.57 -13.52 4.18
CA ILE A 87 16.42 -12.87 3.18
C ILE A 87 16.40 -11.34 3.38
N GLY A 88 15.21 -10.72 3.47
CA GLY A 88 15.10 -9.28 3.65
C GLY A 88 15.78 -8.78 4.93
N ARG A 89 15.63 -9.52 6.04
CA ARG A 89 16.26 -9.18 7.32
C ARG A 89 17.78 -9.32 7.26
N CYS A 90 18.28 -10.41 6.69
CA CYS A 90 19.72 -10.64 6.56
C CYS A 90 20.37 -9.58 5.65
N PHE A 91 19.72 -9.23 4.53
CA PHE A 91 20.18 -8.17 3.63
C PHE A 91 20.20 -6.80 4.33
N PHE A 92 19.13 -6.47 5.07
CA PHE A 92 19.07 -5.23 5.84
C PHE A 92 20.21 -5.12 6.84
N LEU A 93 20.51 -6.20 7.60
CA LEU A 93 21.58 -6.19 8.61
C LEU A 93 22.97 -6.06 7.99
N ALA A 94 23.23 -6.72 6.87
CA ALA A 94 24.48 -6.56 6.13
C ALA A 94 24.60 -5.12 5.59
N ALA A 95 23.54 -4.57 5.03
CA ALA A 95 23.52 -3.20 4.51
C ALA A 95 23.70 -2.15 5.62
N HIS A 96 23.04 -2.34 6.77
CA HIS A 96 23.24 -1.49 7.94
C HIS A 96 24.70 -1.54 8.44
N GLY A 97 25.35 -2.71 8.35
CA GLY A 97 26.76 -2.88 8.70
C GLY A 97 27.71 -2.02 7.87
N VAL A 98 27.39 -1.74 6.60
CA VAL A 98 28.23 -0.91 5.71
C VAL A 98 27.81 0.57 5.70
N THR A 99 26.55 0.88 5.98
CA THR A 99 26.04 2.27 5.92
C THR A 99 26.01 2.96 7.28
N GLY A 100 25.93 2.20 8.38
CA GLY A 100 25.75 2.69 9.74
C GLY A 100 24.39 3.38 9.97
N THR A 101 23.49 3.37 8.99
CA THR A 101 22.20 4.07 9.05
C THR A 101 21.06 3.13 8.70
N ALA A 102 19.87 3.40 9.27
CA ALA A 102 18.64 2.71 8.95
C ALA A 102 17.58 3.72 8.46
N PRO A 103 16.78 3.37 7.43
CA PRO A 103 15.62 4.17 7.06
C PRO A 103 14.61 4.23 8.21
N PRO A 104 13.75 5.27 8.28
CA PRO A 104 12.74 5.40 9.35
C PRO A 104 11.79 4.19 9.46
N TRP A 105 11.51 3.50 8.36
CA TRP A 105 10.71 2.27 8.33
C TRP A 105 11.56 0.97 8.43
N GLY A 106 12.83 1.10 8.79
CA GLY A 106 13.75 -0.05 8.95
C GLY A 106 13.82 -0.92 7.70
N MET A 107 13.64 -2.23 7.88
CA MET A 107 13.65 -3.20 6.79
C MET A 107 12.33 -3.31 6.02
N LEU A 108 11.30 -2.55 6.40
CA LEU A 108 9.99 -2.63 5.75
C LEU A 108 10.02 -1.92 4.39
N THR A 109 9.78 -2.66 3.33
CA THR A 109 9.73 -2.15 1.95
C THR A 109 8.29 -2.08 1.40
N GLY A 110 7.30 -2.58 2.15
CA GLY A 110 5.91 -2.60 1.73
C GLY A 110 5.21 -1.25 1.89
N VAL A 111 4.21 -1.00 1.07
CA VAL A 111 3.42 0.25 1.05
C VAL A 111 2.40 0.38 2.19
N ARG A 112 2.22 -0.65 3.02
CA ARG A 112 1.21 -0.69 4.08
C ARG A 112 1.78 -1.24 5.39
N PRO A 113 2.74 -0.56 6.03
CA PRO A 113 3.40 -1.04 7.25
C PRO A 113 2.41 -1.24 8.41
N VAL A 114 1.33 -0.47 8.46
CA VAL A 114 0.26 -0.56 9.48
C VAL A 114 -0.41 -1.95 9.53
N LYS A 115 -0.38 -2.74 8.45
CA LYS A 115 -0.93 -4.11 8.45
C LYS A 115 -0.27 -5.04 9.46
N LEU A 116 1.01 -4.83 9.79
CA LEU A 116 1.72 -5.65 10.76
C LEU A 116 1.15 -5.48 12.16
N PRO A 117 1.19 -4.28 12.78
CA PRO A 117 0.62 -4.07 14.11
C PRO A 117 -0.89 -4.32 14.14
N THR A 118 -1.64 -4.02 13.06
CA THR A 118 -3.08 -4.35 13.00
C THR A 118 -3.32 -5.85 13.17
N ARG A 119 -2.54 -6.69 12.48
CA ARG A 119 -2.66 -8.15 12.57
C ARG A 119 -2.28 -8.67 13.96
N GLU A 120 -1.18 -8.18 14.53
CA GLU A 120 -0.71 -8.57 15.86
C GLU A 120 -1.73 -8.21 16.94
N MET A 121 -2.26 -6.98 16.90
CA MET A 121 -3.28 -6.51 17.84
C MET A 121 -4.62 -7.20 17.65
N ALA A 122 -5.01 -7.54 16.43
CA ALA A 122 -6.20 -8.36 16.16
C ALA A 122 -6.04 -9.79 16.72
N ALA A 123 -4.82 -10.30 16.80
CA ALA A 123 -4.48 -11.59 17.43
C ALA A 123 -4.31 -11.50 18.96
N GLY A 124 -4.50 -10.32 19.58
CA GLY A 124 -4.48 -10.12 21.03
C GLY A 124 -3.22 -9.47 21.59
N ALA A 125 -2.26 -9.05 20.76
CA ALA A 125 -1.11 -8.28 21.23
C ALA A 125 -1.54 -6.90 21.76
N THR A 126 -0.85 -6.39 22.79
CA THR A 126 -1.05 -5.02 23.24
C THR A 126 -0.39 -4.03 22.27
N PRO A 127 -0.80 -2.74 22.28
CA PRO A 127 -0.12 -1.70 21.49
C PRO A 127 1.39 -1.63 21.73
N GLU A 128 1.83 -1.79 22.99
CA GLU A 128 3.24 -1.77 23.39
C GLU A 128 3.99 -2.98 22.83
N GLN A 129 3.34 -4.16 22.81
CA GLN A 129 3.94 -5.37 22.23
C GLN A 129 4.09 -5.21 20.70
N ALA A 130 3.06 -4.71 20.03
CA ALA A 130 3.11 -4.47 18.58
C ALA A 130 4.16 -3.42 18.21
N ARG A 131 4.30 -2.34 19.03
CA ARG A 131 5.37 -1.35 18.86
C ARG A 131 6.75 -1.98 19.02
N SER A 132 6.96 -2.70 20.12
CA SER A 132 8.24 -3.38 20.39
C SER A 132 8.61 -4.40 19.31
N SER A 133 7.63 -5.08 18.71
CA SER A 133 7.83 -5.97 17.57
C SER A 133 8.34 -5.22 16.35
N LEU A 134 7.73 -4.06 16.01
CA LEU A 134 8.20 -3.22 14.90
C LEU A 134 9.63 -2.70 15.09
N GLU A 135 9.95 -2.23 16.29
CA GLU A 135 11.26 -1.71 16.61
C GLU A 135 12.33 -2.80 16.60
N ARG A 136 12.09 -3.92 17.29
CA ARG A 136 13.06 -5.01 17.47
C ARG A 136 13.22 -5.91 16.24
N ASP A 137 12.10 -6.27 15.60
CA ASP A 137 12.10 -7.29 14.56
C ASP A 137 12.16 -6.71 13.16
N CYS A 138 11.74 -5.44 13.00
CA CYS A 138 11.74 -4.74 11.72
C CYS A 138 12.66 -3.52 11.68
N TYR A 139 13.29 -3.16 12.80
CA TYR A 139 14.20 -2.00 12.92
C TYR A 139 13.52 -0.67 12.54
N VAL A 140 12.22 -0.56 12.76
CA VAL A 140 11.43 0.66 12.53
C VAL A 140 11.80 1.68 13.63
N SER A 141 11.93 2.95 13.27
CA SER A 141 12.20 3.98 14.27
C SER A 141 11.06 4.09 15.30
N PRO A 142 11.34 4.46 16.57
CA PRO A 142 10.31 4.56 17.60
C PRO A 142 9.13 5.45 17.19
N GLU A 143 9.40 6.59 16.55
CA GLU A 143 8.38 7.51 16.03
C GLU A 143 7.47 6.87 14.99
N ARG A 144 8.05 6.09 14.04
CA ARG A 144 7.28 5.42 13.00
C ARG A 144 6.54 4.19 13.52
N ALA A 145 7.10 3.51 14.51
CA ALA A 145 6.45 2.39 15.17
C ALA A 145 5.22 2.87 15.96
N GLU A 146 5.32 3.98 16.70
CA GLU A 146 4.21 4.62 17.38
C GLU A 146 3.10 5.02 16.40
N LEU A 147 3.45 5.77 15.34
CA LEU A 147 2.51 6.16 14.28
C LEU A 147 1.79 4.95 13.67
N ALA A 148 2.51 3.86 13.39
CA ALA A 148 1.92 2.66 12.81
C ALA A 148 0.94 1.99 13.78
N VAL A 149 1.23 1.97 15.07
CA VAL A 149 0.36 1.42 16.11
C VAL A 149 -0.89 2.28 16.29
N ASP A 150 -0.76 3.61 16.32
CA ASP A 150 -1.90 4.53 16.40
C ASP A 150 -2.85 4.36 15.22
N CYS A 151 -2.31 4.27 14.01
CA CYS A 151 -3.11 3.97 12.82
C CYS A 151 -3.79 2.60 12.89
N ALA A 152 -3.11 1.58 13.46
CA ALA A 152 -3.68 0.25 13.65
C ALA A 152 -4.83 0.26 14.67
N GLN A 153 -4.67 0.98 15.79
CA GLN A 153 -5.73 1.17 16.79
C GLN A 153 -6.96 1.85 16.18
N ALA A 154 -6.76 2.93 15.42
CA ALA A 154 -7.84 3.62 14.73
C ALA A 154 -8.58 2.71 13.74
N SER A 155 -7.82 1.92 12.96
CA SER A 155 -8.39 0.96 12.01
C SER A 155 -9.20 -0.14 12.71
N LEU A 156 -8.68 -0.68 13.81
CA LEU A 156 -9.39 -1.72 14.59
C LEU A 156 -10.63 -1.14 15.30
N ALA A 157 -10.56 0.09 15.79
CA ALA A 157 -11.72 0.77 16.38
C ALA A 157 -12.84 0.97 15.33
N ALA A 158 -12.47 1.41 14.12
CA ALA A 158 -13.41 1.54 13.01
C ALA A 158 -14.05 0.20 12.63
N LEU A 159 -13.25 -0.88 12.53
CA LEU A 159 -13.78 -2.22 12.27
C LEU A 159 -14.75 -2.72 13.35
N ARG A 160 -14.42 -2.47 14.61
CA ARG A 160 -15.28 -2.87 15.76
C ARG A 160 -16.58 -2.08 15.84
N SER A 161 -16.63 -0.88 15.26
CA SER A 161 -17.83 -0.03 15.22
C SER A 161 -18.82 -0.40 14.11
N LEU A 162 -18.47 -1.35 13.23
CA LEU A 162 -19.37 -1.80 12.18
C LEU A 162 -20.51 -2.63 12.78
N ALA A 163 -21.75 -2.27 12.44
CA ALA A 163 -22.92 -3.05 12.79
C ALA A 163 -23.16 -4.18 11.75
N PRO A 164 -23.78 -5.30 12.18
CA PRO A 164 -24.23 -6.32 11.25
C PRO A 164 -25.16 -5.72 10.19
N GLY A 165 -24.87 -5.96 8.91
CA GLY A 165 -25.67 -5.42 7.81
C GLY A 165 -25.20 -4.08 7.26
N GLU A 166 -24.20 -3.44 7.83
CA GLU A 166 -23.54 -2.27 7.23
C GLU A 166 -22.55 -2.69 6.14
N VAL A 167 -22.49 -1.92 5.07
CA VAL A 167 -21.54 -2.09 3.96
C VAL A 167 -20.85 -0.78 3.63
N SER A 168 -19.69 -0.87 2.99
CA SER A 168 -18.95 0.27 2.45
C SER A 168 -19.05 0.25 0.92
N LEU A 169 -19.28 1.42 0.33
CA LEU A 169 -19.32 1.58 -1.13
C LEU A 169 -18.06 2.32 -1.61
N TYR A 170 -17.41 1.74 -2.61
CA TYR A 170 -16.36 2.39 -3.36
C TYR A 170 -16.83 2.67 -4.79
N VAL A 171 -16.77 3.93 -5.21
CA VAL A 171 -17.08 4.36 -6.57
C VAL A 171 -15.78 4.72 -7.27
N GLY A 172 -15.42 3.97 -8.32
CA GLY A 172 -14.18 4.17 -9.05
C GLY A 172 -14.34 5.09 -10.24
N ILE A 173 -13.54 6.15 -10.38
CA ILE A 173 -13.46 6.99 -11.57
C ILE A 173 -12.07 6.77 -12.20
N PRO A 174 -11.95 5.93 -13.24
CA PRO A 174 -10.65 5.48 -13.77
C PRO A 174 -9.99 6.47 -14.71
N PHE A 175 -10.41 7.74 -14.71
CA PHE A 175 -9.90 8.77 -15.59
C PHE A 175 -8.94 9.72 -14.87
N CYS A 176 -7.84 10.08 -15.55
CA CYS A 176 -6.88 11.10 -15.10
C CYS A 176 -6.57 12.07 -16.25
N PRO A 177 -6.36 13.37 -15.99
CA PRO A 177 -5.92 14.31 -17.02
C PRO A 177 -4.56 13.93 -17.62
N THR A 178 -3.65 13.47 -16.74
CA THR A 178 -2.32 12.97 -17.09
C THR A 178 -1.92 11.88 -16.10
N ARG A 179 -0.92 11.07 -16.45
CA ARG A 179 -0.40 10.03 -15.56
C ARG A 179 0.71 10.59 -14.69
N CYS A 180 0.58 10.49 -13.37
CA CYS A 180 1.65 10.82 -12.42
C CYS A 180 2.80 9.82 -12.53
N ALA A 181 4.05 10.30 -12.41
CA ALA A 181 5.26 9.48 -12.57
C ALA A 181 5.34 8.28 -11.59
N TYR A 182 4.74 8.42 -10.42
CA TYR A 182 4.71 7.40 -9.36
C TYR A 182 3.45 6.52 -9.37
N CYS A 183 2.50 6.76 -10.28
CA CYS A 183 1.19 6.09 -10.23
C CYS A 183 1.27 4.65 -10.72
N SER A 184 0.85 3.72 -9.87
CA SER A 184 0.69 2.29 -10.17
C SER A 184 -0.74 1.87 -10.50
N PHE A 185 -1.72 2.79 -10.39
CA PHE A 185 -3.11 2.48 -10.68
C PHE A 185 -3.37 2.35 -12.18
N VAL A 186 -4.36 1.51 -12.50
CA VAL A 186 -4.93 1.44 -13.84
C VAL A 186 -5.80 2.67 -14.03
N SER A 187 -5.33 3.62 -14.82
CA SER A 187 -6.07 4.83 -15.17
C SER A 187 -5.99 5.11 -16.66
N ALA A 188 -7.07 5.65 -17.20
CA ALA A 188 -7.17 6.07 -18.59
C ALA A 188 -6.84 7.56 -18.70
N ASP A 189 -5.88 7.90 -19.57
CA ASP A 189 -5.57 9.28 -19.91
C ASP A 189 -6.73 9.89 -20.73
N VAL A 190 -7.35 10.96 -20.20
CA VAL A 190 -8.46 11.64 -20.89
C VAL A 190 -8.05 12.23 -22.25
N GLY A 191 -6.79 12.57 -22.47
CA GLY A 191 -6.31 13.04 -23.78
C GLY A 191 -6.58 12.03 -24.90
N ARG A 192 -6.62 10.73 -24.56
CA ARG A 192 -6.91 9.63 -25.50
C ARG A 192 -8.30 9.04 -25.35
N THR A 193 -8.91 9.15 -24.18
CA THR A 193 -10.11 8.41 -23.80
C THR A 193 -11.29 9.28 -23.41
N LEU A 194 -11.21 10.60 -23.62
CA LEU A 194 -12.28 11.55 -23.28
C LEU A 194 -13.66 11.13 -23.83
N LYS A 195 -13.70 10.54 -25.03
CA LYS A 195 -14.92 10.02 -25.65
C LYS A 195 -15.58 8.87 -24.88
N LEU A 196 -14.85 8.21 -23.98
CA LEU A 196 -15.37 7.11 -23.17
C LEU A 196 -15.95 7.59 -21.84
N LEU A 197 -15.74 8.84 -21.46
CA LEU A 197 -16.13 9.35 -20.15
C LEU A 197 -17.67 9.39 -19.97
N GLU A 198 -18.42 9.89 -20.96
CA GLU A 198 -19.89 9.87 -20.89
C GLU A 198 -20.47 8.45 -20.93
N PRO A 199 -20.09 7.56 -21.87
CA PRO A 199 -20.55 6.17 -21.83
C PRO A 199 -20.20 5.44 -20.52
N TYR A 200 -19.04 5.75 -19.94
CA TYR A 200 -18.65 5.21 -18.63
C TYR A 200 -19.58 5.71 -17.52
N LEU A 201 -19.87 7.02 -17.51
CA LEU A 201 -20.76 7.62 -16.53
C LEU A 201 -22.17 7.03 -16.62
N ASP A 202 -22.69 6.83 -17.84
CA ASP A 202 -23.98 6.19 -18.06
C ASP A 202 -24.01 4.77 -17.49
N ALA A 203 -23.01 3.95 -17.78
CA ALA A 203 -22.88 2.60 -17.23
C ALA A 203 -22.73 2.60 -15.70
N LEU A 204 -21.98 3.53 -15.14
CA LEU A 204 -21.83 3.69 -13.69
C LEU A 204 -23.14 4.03 -13.00
N LEU A 205 -23.98 4.88 -13.62
CA LEU A 205 -25.31 5.20 -13.11
C LEU A 205 -26.23 3.98 -13.09
N GLU A 206 -26.17 3.13 -14.12
CA GLU A 206 -26.91 1.87 -14.15
C GLU A 206 -26.46 0.90 -13.04
N GLU A 207 -25.15 0.82 -12.78
CA GLU A 207 -24.59 0.03 -11.66
C GLU A 207 -25.06 0.56 -10.31
N ILE A 208 -25.07 1.88 -10.11
CA ILE A 208 -25.56 2.52 -8.87
C ILE A 208 -27.04 2.21 -8.67
N ASP A 209 -27.85 2.25 -9.72
CA ASP A 209 -29.27 1.87 -9.66
C ASP A 209 -29.45 0.40 -9.26
N ALA A 210 -28.66 -0.48 -9.84
CA ALA A 210 -28.70 -1.90 -9.50
C ALA A 210 -28.28 -2.13 -8.05
N LEU A 211 -27.25 -1.43 -7.59
CA LEU A 211 -26.78 -1.49 -6.21
C LEU A 211 -27.83 -0.99 -5.22
N GLY A 212 -28.50 0.15 -5.52
CA GLY A 212 -29.60 0.68 -4.69
C GLY A 212 -30.68 -0.37 -4.47
N ARG A 213 -31.14 -1.02 -5.55
CA ARG A 213 -32.11 -2.14 -5.46
C ARG A 213 -31.61 -3.33 -4.64
N ILE A 214 -30.31 -3.63 -4.69
CA ILE A 214 -29.71 -4.71 -3.89
C ILE A 214 -29.71 -4.34 -2.41
N LEU A 215 -29.28 -3.13 -2.07
CA LEU A 215 -29.24 -2.64 -0.68
C LEU A 215 -30.64 -2.63 -0.07
N GLU A 216 -31.65 -2.12 -0.81
CA GLU A 216 -33.04 -2.12 -0.40
C GLU A 216 -33.57 -3.54 -0.13
N ARG A 217 -33.40 -4.48 -1.08
CA ARG A 217 -33.87 -5.86 -0.94
C ARG A 217 -33.18 -6.62 0.20
N THR A 218 -31.93 -6.29 0.50
CA THR A 218 -31.15 -6.97 1.53
C THR A 218 -31.22 -6.29 2.89
N GLY A 219 -31.87 -5.12 2.98
CA GLY A 219 -31.96 -4.33 4.20
C GLY A 219 -30.61 -3.85 4.73
N LYS A 220 -29.61 -3.68 3.84
CA LYS A 220 -28.26 -3.26 4.23
C LYS A 220 -28.15 -1.74 4.25
N GLY A 221 -27.54 -1.22 5.32
CA GLY A 221 -27.20 0.19 5.46
C GLY A 221 -25.83 0.52 4.85
N LEU A 222 -25.66 1.74 4.38
CA LEU A 222 -24.39 2.25 3.88
C LEU A 222 -23.63 2.96 4.99
N ARG A 223 -22.49 2.37 5.43
CA ARG A 223 -21.63 2.94 6.47
C ARG A 223 -20.70 4.00 5.92
N THR A 224 -20.08 3.75 4.76
CA THR A 224 -19.15 4.67 4.12
C THR A 224 -19.38 4.74 2.61
N PHE A 225 -19.23 5.94 2.07
CA PHE A 225 -19.15 6.20 0.64
C PHE A 225 -17.78 6.80 0.33
N TYR A 226 -17.05 6.16 -0.56
CA TYR A 226 -15.74 6.62 -0.98
C TYR A 226 -15.65 6.64 -2.51
N MET A 227 -15.43 7.82 -3.10
CA MET A 227 -15.20 7.96 -4.53
C MET A 227 -13.72 8.24 -4.78
N GLY A 228 -13.07 7.37 -5.56
CA GLY A 228 -11.65 7.43 -5.82
C GLY A 228 -11.27 6.82 -7.16
N GLY A 229 -10.05 6.31 -7.28
CA GLY A 229 -9.54 5.62 -8.46
C GLY A 229 -8.45 6.38 -9.18
N GLY A 230 -8.73 6.89 -10.39
CA GLY A 230 -7.86 7.80 -11.11
C GLY A 230 -7.93 9.19 -10.48
N THR A 231 -8.88 10.00 -10.92
CA THR A 231 -9.10 11.34 -10.36
C THR A 231 -10.59 11.69 -10.51
N PRO A 232 -11.42 11.53 -9.48
CA PRO A 232 -12.86 11.84 -9.54
C PRO A 232 -13.17 13.26 -10.04
N THR A 233 -12.36 14.24 -9.68
CA THR A 233 -12.49 15.62 -10.13
C THR A 233 -12.07 15.86 -11.60
N THR A 234 -11.73 14.81 -12.34
CA THR A 234 -11.70 14.84 -13.82
C THR A 234 -13.10 15.04 -14.39
N LEU A 235 -14.15 14.59 -13.72
CA LEU A 235 -15.53 14.89 -14.05
C LEU A 235 -15.76 16.40 -13.96
N SER A 236 -16.57 16.94 -14.88
CA SER A 236 -17.07 18.32 -14.79
C SER A 236 -18.02 18.51 -13.61
N ALA A 237 -18.28 19.74 -13.19
CA ALA A 237 -19.27 20.03 -12.15
C ALA A 237 -20.65 19.45 -12.49
N VAL A 238 -21.07 19.52 -13.74
CA VAL A 238 -22.37 18.96 -14.22
C VAL A 238 -22.36 17.43 -14.12
N GLN A 239 -21.27 16.77 -14.48
CA GLN A 239 -21.16 15.31 -14.39
C GLN A 239 -21.11 14.84 -12.93
N LEU A 240 -20.39 15.56 -12.05
CA LEU A 240 -20.37 15.30 -10.61
C LEU A 240 -21.76 15.47 -10.00
N ASP A 241 -22.46 16.54 -10.34
CA ASP A 241 -23.82 16.81 -9.87
C ASP A 241 -24.77 15.69 -10.29
N ARG A 242 -24.75 15.30 -11.57
CA ARG A 242 -25.55 14.18 -12.10
C ARG A 242 -25.30 12.87 -11.35
N LEU A 243 -24.03 12.51 -11.12
CA LEU A 243 -23.64 11.29 -10.43
C LEU A 243 -24.07 11.31 -8.96
N LEU A 244 -23.78 12.40 -8.25
CA LEU A 244 -24.07 12.51 -6.83
C LEU A 244 -25.57 12.66 -6.55
N THR A 245 -26.32 13.32 -7.45
CA THR A 245 -27.80 13.36 -7.39
C THR A 245 -28.33 11.94 -7.44
N ARG A 246 -27.89 11.13 -8.42
CA ARG A 246 -28.35 9.75 -8.52
C ARG A 246 -28.00 8.91 -7.31
N CYS A 247 -26.78 9.06 -6.79
CA CYS A 247 -26.39 8.40 -5.54
C CYS A 247 -27.35 8.75 -4.38
N ARG A 248 -27.73 10.01 -4.23
CA ARG A 248 -28.66 10.45 -3.17
C ARG A 248 -30.08 9.91 -3.35
N GLU A 249 -30.51 9.73 -4.57
CA GLU A 249 -31.87 9.21 -4.87
C GLU A 249 -32.02 7.73 -4.56
N VAL A 250 -30.94 6.93 -4.77
CA VAL A 250 -31.08 5.47 -4.75
C VAL A 250 -30.29 4.76 -3.64
N LEU A 251 -29.34 5.46 -2.99
CA LEU A 251 -28.50 4.87 -1.94
C LEU A 251 -28.93 5.38 -0.56
N PRO A 252 -28.88 4.54 0.49
CA PRO A 252 -29.21 4.93 1.87
C PRO A 252 -28.08 5.73 2.52
N LEU A 253 -27.84 6.95 2.05
CA LEU A 253 -26.71 7.80 2.50
C LEU A 253 -26.93 8.42 3.89
N GLU A 254 -28.14 8.43 4.44
CA GLU A 254 -28.46 9.07 5.73
C GLU A 254 -27.68 8.46 6.91
N GLY A 255 -27.36 7.16 6.85
CA GLY A 255 -26.54 6.47 7.84
C GLY A 255 -25.04 6.55 7.62
N CYS A 256 -24.59 7.23 6.56
CA CYS A 256 -23.22 7.25 6.14
C CYS A 256 -22.35 8.10 7.08
N THR A 257 -21.37 7.48 7.73
CA THR A 257 -20.47 8.17 8.67
C THR A 257 -19.21 8.73 7.99
N GLU A 258 -18.93 8.27 6.77
CA GLU A 258 -17.86 8.79 5.92
C GLU A 258 -18.37 8.98 4.51
N TYR A 259 -18.30 10.22 4.02
CA TYR A 259 -18.62 10.57 2.64
C TYR A 259 -17.41 11.31 2.05
N THR A 260 -16.55 10.57 1.36
CA THR A 260 -15.26 11.06 0.87
C THR A 260 -15.19 11.03 -0.65
N VAL A 261 -14.66 12.10 -1.24
CA VAL A 261 -14.34 12.17 -2.66
C VAL A 261 -12.87 12.58 -2.83
N GLU A 262 -12.10 11.79 -3.57
CA GLU A 262 -10.74 12.17 -3.93
C GLU A 262 -10.77 13.31 -4.95
N ALA A 263 -10.14 14.42 -4.58
CA ALA A 263 -9.88 15.54 -5.45
C ALA A 263 -8.41 15.53 -5.95
N GLY A 264 -7.83 14.38 -6.00
CA GLY A 264 -6.48 13.90 -6.27
C GLY A 264 -5.45 14.89 -6.78
N ARG A 265 -5.84 15.87 -7.60
CA ARG A 265 -4.91 16.81 -8.24
C ARG A 265 -5.42 18.24 -8.18
N PRO A 266 -4.56 19.20 -7.77
CA PRO A 266 -4.95 20.62 -7.72
C PRO A 266 -5.44 21.18 -9.06
N ASP A 267 -4.88 20.73 -10.17
CA ASP A 267 -5.24 21.17 -11.53
C ASP A 267 -6.62 20.68 -12.01
N THR A 268 -7.25 19.77 -11.29
CA THR A 268 -8.62 19.29 -11.60
C THR A 268 -9.70 19.93 -10.75
N ILE A 269 -9.31 20.74 -9.75
CA ILE A 269 -10.22 21.35 -8.79
C ILE A 269 -10.57 22.77 -9.25
N ASP A 270 -11.85 23.09 -9.24
CA ASP A 270 -12.38 24.42 -9.38
C ASP A 270 -13.51 24.68 -8.39
N ARG A 271 -13.89 25.96 -8.25
CA ARG A 271 -14.91 26.38 -7.30
C ARG A 271 -16.27 25.71 -7.56
N ALA A 272 -16.67 25.58 -8.81
CA ALA A 272 -17.96 25.00 -9.16
C ALA A 272 -18.07 23.53 -8.72
N LYS A 273 -17.00 22.74 -8.91
CA LYS A 273 -16.92 21.36 -8.45
C LYS A 273 -16.98 21.26 -6.92
N LEU A 274 -16.25 22.12 -6.20
CA LEU A 274 -16.28 22.15 -4.74
C LEU A 274 -17.67 22.52 -4.20
N GLU A 275 -18.36 23.46 -4.82
CA GLU A 275 -19.73 23.84 -4.47
C GLU A 275 -20.72 22.67 -4.69
N VAL A 276 -20.57 21.93 -5.78
CA VAL A 276 -21.34 20.69 -6.04
C VAL A 276 -21.07 19.65 -4.96
N LEU A 277 -19.81 19.32 -4.70
CA LEU A 277 -19.45 18.32 -3.67
C LEU A 277 -20.04 18.70 -2.30
N LYS A 278 -19.89 19.97 -1.92
CA LYS A 278 -20.45 20.49 -0.66
C LYS A 278 -21.97 20.43 -0.65
N GLY A 279 -22.65 20.80 -1.74
CA GLY A 279 -24.10 20.77 -1.87
C GLY A 279 -24.69 19.36 -1.75
N HIS A 280 -23.92 18.33 -2.13
CA HIS A 280 -24.29 16.93 -1.97
C HIS A 280 -23.91 16.33 -0.61
N GLY A 281 -23.34 17.12 0.32
CA GLY A 281 -23.02 16.66 1.67
C GLY A 281 -21.72 15.87 1.76
N VAL A 282 -20.82 15.98 0.77
CA VAL A 282 -19.47 15.39 0.86
C VAL A 282 -18.74 16.00 2.06
N GLY A 283 -18.40 15.16 3.03
CA GLY A 283 -17.81 15.57 4.30
C GLY A 283 -16.28 15.71 4.23
N ARG A 284 -15.64 15.04 3.28
CA ARG A 284 -14.17 15.07 3.12
C ARG A 284 -13.76 15.01 1.65
N ILE A 285 -12.77 15.81 1.30
CA ILE A 285 -12.03 15.69 0.05
C ILE A 285 -10.56 15.41 0.35
N SER A 286 -9.89 14.67 -0.54
CA SER A 286 -8.47 14.37 -0.45
C SER A 286 -7.75 15.04 -1.60
N ILE A 287 -6.76 15.89 -1.29
CA ILE A 287 -5.95 16.63 -2.27
C ILE A 287 -4.51 16.14 -2.13
N ASN A 288 -3.91 15.70 -3.25
CA ASN A 288 -2.51 15.29 -3.29
C ASN A 288 -1.73 16.38 -4.02
N PRO A 289 -0.89 17.14 -3.30
CA PRO A 289 -0.10 18.22 -3.89
C PRO A 289 0.98 17.72 -4.84
#